data_29578160a0c321913c0d64fca82af524
#
_entry.id   29578160a0c321913c0d64fca82af524
#
_cell.length_a   1.000
_cell.length_b   1.000
_cell.length_c   1.000
_cell.angle_alpha   90.00
_cell.angle_beta   90.00
_cell.angle_gamma   90.00
#
_symmetry.space_group_name_H-M   'P 1'
#
loop_
_entity.id
_entity.type
_entity.pdbx_description
1 polymer ?
#
loop_
_entity_poly.entity_id
_entity_poly.type
_entity_poly.pdbx_seq_one_letter_code
_entity_poly.pdbx_strand_id
1 'polypeptide(L)'
;MPRALVTGAAQGLGSEIARRLTGLGYEVVVHGRDAARTEVALAAAPGAVGSVTGRLDSLASTRLLADDARGRGPYGVIIHNAALGPDEPRQVFTEDGLDRVLQVNVVAPYLLSALLNLPRRIVFVGSDAARAGRPLVDLEVPQPWDGHQVYADSKLLLTMLAFELAARHTDRPINIVHPGWVRTRMGGPRATLPLSDGADTPVWMATSDEAVARRGGQYVHKRRAEAAPPAAHDATLRAALVDRLADLTGEHLR
;
A
#
# COMPACT_ATOMS: atom_id res chain seq x y z
N MET A 1 19.42 -9.14 -10.45
CA MET A 1 18.96 -8.66 -9.12
C MET A 1 17.44 -8.59 -9.13
N PRO A 2 16.73 -8.87 -8.04
CA PRO A 2 15.28 -8.74 -8.04
C PRO A 2 14.89 -7.26 -8.13
N ARG A 3 13.86 -6.96 -8.94
CA ARG A 3 13.35 -5.61 -9.10
C ARG A 3 12.20 -5.35 -8.12
N ALA A 4 12.16 -4.15 -7.54
CA ALA A 4 11.13 -3.73 -6.61
C ALA A 4 10.44 -2.45 -7.07
N LEU A 5 9.11 -2.38 -6.95
CA LEU A 5 8.34 -1.14 -7.08
C LEU A 5 7.93 -0.66 -5.68
N VAL A 6 8.21 0.61 -5.37
CA VAL A 6 7.78 1.24 -4.10
C VAL A 6 6.88 2.42 -4.41
N THR A 7 5.59 2.33 -4.03
CA THR A 7 4.67 3.46 -4.22
C THR A 7 4.83 4.51 -3.12
N GLY A 8 4.72 5.81 -3.48
CA GLY A 8 4.84 6.92 -2.52
C GLY A 8 6.25 7.09 -1.95
N ALA A 9 7.29 6.94 -2.79
CA ALA A 9 8.69 6.93 -2.37
C ALA A 9 9.33 8.32 -2.20
N ALA A 10 8.59 9.42 -2.39
CA ALA A 10 9.15 10.77 -2.35
C ALA A 10 9.53 11.26 -0.94
N GLN A 11 9.01 10.67 0.10
CA GLN A 11 9.27 11.11 1.48
C GLN A 11 8.90 10.05 2.51
N GLY A 12 9.35 10.25 3.74
CA GLY A 12 8.94 9.45 4.90
C GLY A 12 9.25 7.97 4.73
N LEU A 13 8.30 7.11 5.09
CA LEU A 13 8.51 5.67 5.13
C LEU A 13 8.90 5.09 3.75
N GLY A 14 8.21 5.53 2.69
CA GLY A 14 8.47 5.04 1.33
C GLY A 14 9.86 5.36 0.82
N SER A 15 10.39 6.56 1.12
CA SER A 15 11.76 6.93 0.74
C SER A 15 12.81 6.09 1.49
N GLU A 16 12.60 5.83 2.77
CA GLU A 16 13.51 5.00 3.55
C GLU A 16 13.47 3.53 3.12
N ILE A 17 12.28 3.01 2.80
CA ILE A 17 12.12 1.66 2.23
C ILE A 17 12.90 1.56 0.91
N ALA A 18 12.69 2.50 -0.01
CA ALA A 18 13.36 2.51 -1.32
C ALA A 18 14.90 2.57 -1.15
N ARG A 19 15.39 3.48 -0.31
CA ARG A 19 16.82 3.64 -0.01
C ARG A 19 17.44 2.35 0.56
N ARG A 20 16.75 1.66 1.46
CA ARG A 20 17.23 0.39 2.03
C ARG A 20 17.26 -0.73 1.01
N LEU A 21 16.23 -0.83 0.18
CA LEU A 21 16.20 -1.84 -0.88
C LEU A 21 17.32 -1.63 -1.90
N THR A 22 17.62 -0.38 -2.29
CA THR A 22 18.79 -0.09 -3.14
C THR A 22 20.08 -0.49 -2.47
N GLY A 23 20.25 -0.19 -1.17
CA GLY A 23 21.40 -0.61 -0.37
C GLY A 23 21.55 -2.13 -0.23
N LEU A 24 20.46 -2.88 -0.36
CA LEU A 24 20.46 -4.35 -0.38
C LEU A 24 20.65 -4.93 -1.79
N GLY A 25 20.89 -4.10 -2.81
CA GLY A 25 21.16 -4.53 -4.17
C GLY A 25 19.90 -4.82 -5.00
N TYR A 26 18.72 -4.32 -4.59
CA TYR A 26 17.52 -4.40 -5.43
C TYR A 26 17.55 -3.33 -6.51
N GLU A 27 17.05 -3.67 -7.70
CA GLU A 27 16.71 -2.72 -8.76
C GLU A 27 15.40 -2.01 -8.40
N VAL A 28 15.49 -0.85 -7.75
CA VAL A 28 14.30 -0.16 -7.25
C VAL A 28 13.73 0.80 -8.30
N VAL A 29 12.43 0.66 -8.59
CA VAL A 29 11.61 1.64 -9.30
C VAL A 29 10.81 2.41 -8.26
N VAL A 30 10.98 3.72 -8.22
CA VAL A 30 10.29 4.60 -7.27
C VAL A 30 9.07 5.26 -7.91
N HIS A 31 8.04 5.53 -7.10
CA HIS A 31 6.84 6.23 -7.55
C HIS A 31 6.68 7.57 -6.85
N GLY A 32 6.40 8.62 -7.64
CA GLY A 32 5.92 9.93 -7.22
C GLY A 32 4.59 10.29 -7.87
N ARG A 33 3.75 11.07 -7.19
CA ARG A 33 2.42 11.45 -7.71
C ARG A 33 2.46 12.46 -8.86
N ASP A 34 3.56 13.19 -9.01
CA ASP A 34 3.84 14.21 -10.03
C ASP A 34 5.34 14.23 -10.32
N ALA A 35 5.76 14.95 -11.38
CA ALA A 35 7.16 15.01 -11.81
C ALA A 35 8.09 15.48 -10.67
N ALA A 36 7.72 16.55 -9.96
CA ALA A 36 8.54 17.10 -8.87
C ALA A 36 8.71 16.08 -7.74
N ARG A 37 7.65 15.35 -7.37
CA ARG A 37 7.72 14.29 -6.35
C ARG A 37 8.48 13.06 -6.83
N THR A 38 8.47 12.79 -8.12
CA THR A 38 9.25 11.71 -8.72
C THR A 38 10.75 12.01 -8.68
N GLU A 39 11.15 13.24 -8.98
CA GLU A 39 12.54 13.70 -8.83
C GLU A 39 13.01 13.61 -7.37
N VAL A 40 12.17 14.03 -6.42
CA VAL A 40 12.47 13.88 -4.99
C VAL A 40 12.61 12.41 -4.61
N ALA A 41 11.78 11.52 -5.16
CA ALA A 41 11.86 10.08 -4.88
C ALA A 41 13.16 9.46 -5.40
N LEU A 42 13.59 9.84 -6.60
CA LEU A 42 14.87 9.41 -7.18
C LEU A 42 16.06 9.91 -6.35
N ALA A 43 16.04 11.18 -5.94
CA ALA A 43 17.09 11.76 -5.09
C ALA A 43 17.15 11.09 -3.69
N ALA A 44 16.01 10.68 -3.14
CA ALA A 44 15.92 10.03 -1.83
C ALA A 44 16.37 8.55 -1.85
N ALA A 45 16.43 7.92 -3.02
CA ALA A 45 16.86 6.53 -3.20
C ALA A 45 18.01 6.46 -4.22
N PRO A 46 19.23 6.91 -3.86
CA PRO A 46 20.40 6.82 -4.72
C PRO A 46 20.62 5.38 -5.17
N GLY A 47 20.75 5.16 -6.49
CA GLY A 47 20.85 3.81 -7.06
C GLY A 47 19.49 3.22 -7.50
N ALA A 48 18.36 3.94 -7.38
CA ALA A 48 17.13 3.56 -8.04
C ALA A 48 17.34 3.50 -9.56
N VAL A 49 16.84 2.42 -10.19
CA VAL A 49 17.06 2.17 -11.63
C VAL A 49 16.01 2.83 -12.52
N GLY A 50 14.99 3.44 -11.94
CA GLY A 50 13.92 4.13 -12.66
C GLY A 50 12.83 4.65 -11.75
N SER A 51 11.87 5.31 -12.37
CA SER A 51 10.72 5.87 -11.67
C SER A 51 9.46 5.79 -12.52
N VAL A 52 8.31 5.84 -11.87
CA VAL A 52 6.99 6.00 -12.48
C VAL A 52 6.27 7.18 -11.85
N THR A 53 5.49 7.89 -12.63
CA THR A 53 4.76 9.07 -12.19
C THR A 53 3.27 8.90 -12.41
N GLY A 54 2.45 9.22 -11.40
CA GLY A 54 1.00 9.21 -11.56
C GLY A 54 0.26 9.45 -10.25
N ARG A 55 -0.91 10.07 -10.36
CA ARG A 55 -1.79 10.30 -9.21
C ARG A 55 -2.57 9.03 -8.90
N LEU A 56 -2.70 8.71 -7.62
CA LEU A 56 -3.46 7.57 -7.13
C LEU A 56 -4.90 7.95 -6.71
N ASP A 57 -5.24 9.23 -6.77
CA ASP A 57 -6.59 9.76 -6.58
C ASP A 57 -7.34 9.98 -7.91
N SER A 58 -6.97 9.21 -8.94
CA SER A 58 -7.61 9.15 -10.26
C SER A 58 -7.44 7.76 -10.85
N LEU A 59 -8.52 7.13 -11.27
CA LEU A 59 -8.49 5.83 -11.93
C LEU A 59 -7.72 5.89 -13.25
N ALA A 60 -7.97 6.92 -14.05
CA ALA A 60 -7.27 7.12 -15.32
C ALA A 60 -5.76 7.27 -15.11
N SER A 61 -5.34 8.11 -14.17
CA SER A 61 -3.92 8.29 -13.86
C SER A 61 -3.27 7.02 -13.27
N THR A 62 -4.00 6.27 -12.45
CA THR A 62 -3.50 5.00 -11.89
C THR A 62 -3.32 3.94 -12.98
N ARG A 63 -4.17 3.91 -14.02
CA ARG A 63 -4.00 3.03 -15.18
C ARG A 63 -2.75 3.37 -15.98
N LEU A 64 -2.54 4.66 -16.31
CA LEU A 64 -1.35 5.12 -17.02
C LEU A 64 -0.07 4.79 -16.23
N LEU A 65 -0.10 4.99 -14.92
CA LEU A 65 0.99 4.59 -14.03
C LEU A 65 1.24 3.07 -14.07
N ALA A 66 0.18 2.26 -14.08
CA ALA A 66 0.31 0.80 -14.19
C ALA A 66 0.92 0.37 -15.53
N ASP A 67 0.56 1.04 -16.62
CA ASP A 67 1.11 0.78 -17.95
C ASP A 67 2.61 1.11 -18.01
N ASP A 68 3.03 2.28 -17.51
CA ASP A 68 4.45 2.63 -17.41
C ASP A 68 5.20 1.65 -16.47
N ALA A 69 4.63 1.33 -15.32
CA ALA A 69 5.23 0.38 -14.38
C ALA A 69 5.39 -1.02 -15.00
N ARG A 70 4.42 -1.48 -15.79
CA ARG A 70 4.48 -2.78 -16.48
C ARG A 70 5.65 -2.82 -17.46
N GLY A 71 5.92 -1.74 -18.19
CA GLY A 71 7.06 -1.61 -19.09
C GLY A 71 8.42 -1.68 -18.38
N ARG A 72 8.45 -1.41 -17.07
CA ARG A 72 9.67 -1.44 -16.23
C ARG A 72 9.83 -2.76 -15.46
N GLY A 73 8.87 -3.67 -15.54
CA GLY A 73 8.92 -5.00 -14.93
C GLY A 73 9.86 -5.99 -15.65
N PRO A 74 9.84 -7.27 -15.28
CA PRO A 74 9.01 -7.82 -14.21
C PRO A 74 9.52 -7.46 -12.81
N TYR A 75 8.59 -7.36 -11.85
CA TYR A 75 8.92 -7.09 -10.45
C TYR A 75 8.99 -8.40 -9.65
N GLY A 76 10.01 -8.52 -8.82
CA GLY A 76 10.08 -9.54 -7.77
C GLY A 76 9.30 -9.14 -6.52
N VAL A 77 9.20 -7.82 -6.26
CA VAL A 77 8.50 -7.27 -5.09
C VAL A 77 7.72 -6.00 -5.48
N ILE A 78 6.50 -5.88 -4.97
CA ILE A 78 5.75 -4.61 -4.98
C ILE A 78 5.44 -4.21 -3.54
N ILE A 79 5.74 -2.96 -3.18
CA ILE A 79 5.41 -2.39 -1.87
C ILE A 79 4.39 -1.27 -2.07
N HIS A 80 3.14 -1.54 -1.69
CA HIS A 80 2.06 -0.55 -1.65
C HIS A 80 2.20 0.29 -0.38
N ASN A 81 2.96 1.38 -0.46
CA ASN A 81 3.24 2.26 0.66
C ASN A 81 2.50 3.61 0.57
N ALA A 82 2.20 4.08 -0.63
CA ALA A 82 1.48 5.35 -0.81
C ALA A 82 0.17 5.36 -0.04
N ALA A 83 -0.07 6.42 0.73
CA ALA A 83 -1.30 6.60 1.47
C ALA A 83 -1.54 8.09 1.81
N LEU A 84 -2.80 8.45 2.00
CA LEU A 84 -3.23 9.65 2.72
C LEU A 84 -3.46 9.31 4.18
N GLY A 85 -3.14 10.26 5.07
CA GLY A 85 -3.23 10.08 6.52
C GLY A 85 -4.57 10.55 7.12
N PRO A 86 -4.68 10.53 8.45
CA PRO A 86 -5.90 10.90 9.17
C PRO A 86 -6.16 12.41 9.23
N ASP A 87 -5.14 13.24 8.97
CA ASP A 87 -5.21 14.69 9.17
C ASP A 87 -5.74 15.44 7.93
N GLU A 88 -6.51 14.78 7.06
CA GLU A 88 -7.22 15.46 5.98
C GLU A 88 -8.25 16.42 6.60
N PRO A 89 -8.23 17.71 6.27
CA PRO A 89 -9.01 18.72 7.00
C PRO A 89 -10.51 18.67 6.67
N ARG A 90 -10.88 18.05 5.56
CA ARG A 90 -12.26 17.91 5.08
C ARG A 90 -12.38 16.76 4.09
N GLN A 91 -13.59 16.30 3.87
CA GLN A 91 -13.88 15.37 2.78
C GLN A 91 -13.56 16.00 1.43
N VAL A 92 -12.90 15.24 0.59
CA VAL A 92 -12.63 15.60 -0.81
C VAL A 92 -13.04 14.43 -1.68
N PHE A 93 -13.96 14.70 -2.61
CA PHE A 93 -14.29 13.74 -3.66
C PHE A 93 -13.33 13.90 -4.83
N THR A 94 -12.92 12.78 -5.38
CA THR A 94 -12.09 12.70 -6.57
C THR A 94 -12.92 12.92 -7.84
N GLU A 95 -12.25 13.02 -8.99
CA GLU A 95 -12.94 13.07 -10.28
C GLU A 95 -13.75 11.80 -10.59
N ASP A 96 -13.43 10.69 -9.93
CA ASP A 96 -14.16 9.41 -10.04
C ASP A 96 -15.34 9.31 -9.05
N GLY A 97 -15.64 10.39 -8.31
CA GLY A 97 -16.75 10.46 -7.35
C GLY A 97 -16.51 9.73 -6.03
N LEU A 98 -15.29 9.33 -5.73
CA LEU A 98 -14.92 8.60 -4.52
C LEU A 98 -14.33 9.51 -3.44
N ASP A 99 -14.47 9.12 -2.17
CA ASP A 99 -13.68 9.73 -1.11
C ASP A 99 -12.19 9.53 -1.42
N ARG A 100 -11.42 10.63 -1.39
CA ARG A 100 -10.02 10.64 -1.79
C ARG A 100 -9.15 9.71 -0.94
N VAL A 101 -9.45 9.58 0.36
CA VAL A 101 -8.70 8.68 1.25
C VAL A 101 -8.92 7.23 0.86
N LEU A 102 -10.19 6.84 0.58
CA LEU A 102 -10.50 5.48 0.12
C LEU A 102 -9.88 5.20 -1.24
N GLN A 103 -9.94 6.16 -2.17
CA GLN A 103 -9.38 5.95 -3.50
C GLN A 103 -7.85 5.73 -3.46
N VAL A 104 -7.11 6.57 -2.75
CA VAL A 104 -5.65 6.43 -2.67
C VAL A 104 -5.23 5.20 -1.86
N ASN A 105 -5.92 4.93 -0.74
CA ASN A 105 -5.47 3.91 0.20
C ASN A 105 -5.95 2.49 -0.14
N VAL A 106 -7.04 2.35 -0.91
CA VAL A 106 -7.68 1.05 -1.20
C VAL A 106 -7.83 0.79 -2.69
N VAL A 107 -8.50 1.71 -3.42
CA VAL A 107 -8.83 1.50 -4.84
C VAL A 107 -7.58 1.46 -5.70
N ALA A 108 -6.64 2.38 -5.49
CA ALA A 108 -5.40 2.41 -6.26
C ALA A 108 -4.49 1.18 -6.01
N PRO A 109 -4.25 0.72 -4.76
CA PRO A 109 -3.58 -0.57 -4.52
C PRO A 109 -4.28 -1.77 -5.17
N TYR A 110 -5.62 -1.82 -5.15
CA TYR A 110 -6.39 -2.84 -5.87
C TYR A 110 -6.12 -2.79 -7.37
N LEU A 111 -6.29 -1.62 -7.98
CA LEU A 111 -6.14 -1.42 -9.42
C LEU A 111 -4.72 -1.74 -9.89
N LEU A 112 -3.71 -1.32 -9.15
CA LEU A 112 -2.32 -1.68 -9.43
C LEU A 112 -2.09 -3.19 -9.31
N SER A 113 -2.69 -3.85 -8.31
CA SER A 113 -2.57 -5.30 -8.14
C SER A 113 -3.27 -6.09 -9.25
N ALA A 114 -4.37 -5.55 -9.81
CA ALA A 114 -5.09 -6.17 -10.92
C ALA A 114 -4.37 -5.98 -12.26
N LEU A 115 -3.75 -4.82 -12.50
CA LEU A 115 -3.14 -4.44 -13.76
C LEU A 115 -1.69 -4.88 -13.91
N LEU A 116 -0.94 -4.94 -12.81
CA LEU A 116 0.46 -5.37 -12.83
C LEU A 116 0.54 -6.90 -12.83
N ASN A 117 1.55 -7.43 -13.51
CA ASN A 117 1.87 -8.85 -13.35
C ASN A 117 2.24 -9.09 -11.89
N LEU A 118 1.53 -10.01 -11.25
CA LEU A 118 1.74 -10.30 -9.83
C LEU A 118 3.21 -10.68 -9.57
N PRO A 119 3.89 -9.94 -8.69
CA PRO A 119 5.27 -10.22 -8.35
C PRO A 119 5.38 -11.47 -7.48
N ARG A 120 6.60 -11.87 -7.20
CA ARG A 120 6.85 -12.97 -6.26
C ARG A 120 6.37 -12.63 -4.84
N ARG A 121 6.40 -11.33 -4.45
CA ARG A 121 5.98 -10.85 -3.12
C ARG A 121 5.21 -9.54 -3.24
N ILE A 122 4.19 -9.37 -2.40
CA ILE A 122 3.52 -8.08 -2.21
C ILE A 122 3.53 -7.72 -0.72
N VAL A 123 3.91 -6.48 -0.44
CA VAL A 123 3.85 -5.92 0.91
C VAL A 123 2.94 -4.69 0.90
N PHE A 124 1.85 -4.75 1.63
CA PHE A 124 0.99 -3.59 1.87
C PHE A 124 1.42 -2.89 3.16
N VAL A 125 1.51 -1.56 3.12
CA VAL A 125 1.77 -0.77 4.33
C VAL A 125 0.43 -0.35 4.93
N GLY A 126 0.04 -1.09 5.95
CA GLY A 126 -1.15 -0.89 6.76
C GLY A 126 -0.94 0.12 7.90
N SER A 127 -1.77 -0.02 8.92
CA SER A 127 -1.71 0.76 10.16
C SER A 127 -2.46 0.02 11.27
N ASP A 128 -2.04 0.17 12.51
CA ASP A 128 -2.79 -0.33 13.67
C ASP A 128 -4.18 0.33 13.80
N ALA A 129 -4.38 1.51 13.20
CA ALA A 129 -5.69 2.16 13.08
C ALA A 129 -6.75 1.26 12.42
N ALA A 130 -6.35 0.27 11.60
CA ALA A 130 -7.25 -0.72 11.01
C ALA A 130 -8.14 -1.44 12.04
N ARG A 131 -7.70 -1.53 13.31
CA ARG A 131 -8.47 -2.17 14.40
C ARG A 131 -9.73 -1.41 14.78
N ALA A 132 -9.76 -0.09 14.55
CA ALA A 132 -10.92 0.77 14.75
C ALA A 132 -11.73 1.01 13.47
N GLY A 133 -11.32 0.41 12.36
CA GLY A 133 -11.98 0.57 11.06
C GLY A 133 -13.30 -0.17 10.97
N ARG A 134 -14.19 0.35 10.13
CA ARG A 134 -15.46 -0.27 9.73
C ARG A 134 -15.30 -0.92 8.36
N PRO A 135 -15.89 -2.09 8.11
CA PRO A 135 -15.77 -2.79 6.82
C PRO A 135 -16.75 -2.18 5.78
N LEU A 136 -16.46 -0.96 5.32
CA LEU A 136 -17.26 -0.24 4.31
C LEU A 136 -17.06 -0.87 2.92
N VAL A 137 -17.61 -2.04 2.70
CA VAL A 137 -17.42 -2.81 1.46
C VAL A 137 -18.07 -2.14 0.24
N ASP A 138 -19.04 -1.26 0.44
CA ASP A 138 -19.68 -0.40 -0.58
C ASP A 138 -18.86 0.84 -0.92
N LEU A 139 -17.81 1.14 -0.13
CA LEU A 139 -16.95 2.33 -0.22
C LEU A 139 -17.70 3.66 0.06
N GLU A 140 -18.85 3.59 0.70
CA GLU A 140 -19.62 4.76 1.12
C GLU A 140 -19.18 5.24 2.51
N VAL A 141 -18.76 6.49 2.61
CA VAL A 141 -18.30 7.08 3.86
C VAL A 141 -19.48 7.70 4.61
N PRO A 142 -19.83 7.21 5.81
CA PRO A 142 -20.92 7.77 6.62
C PRO A 142 -20.69 9.23 7.02
N GLN A 143 -21.79 9.97 7.16
CA GLN A 143 -21.77 11.35 7.64
C GLN A 143 -22.15 11.41 9.13
N PRO A 144 -21.65 12.39 9.91
CA PRO A 144 -20.66 13.42 9.50
C PRO A 144 -19.30 12.80 9.19
N TRP A 145 -18.59 13.36 8.22
CA TRP A 145 -17.27 12.90 7.82
C TRP A 145 -16.23 13.13 8.92
N ASP A 146 -15.41 12.13 9.20
CA ASP A 146 -14.30 12.17 10.16
C ASP A 146 -13.04 11.57 9.48
N GLY A 147 -12.01 12.39 9.31
CA GLY A 147 -10.77 11.98 8.64
C GLY A 147 -10.05 10.85 9.36
N HIS A 148 -10.05 10.84 10.70
CA HIS A 148 -9.46 9.75 11.48
C HIS A 148 -10.20 8.42 11.28
N GLN A 149 -11.53 8.48 11.28
CA GLN A 149 -12.34 7.29 11.06
C GLN A 149 -12.21 6.76 9.63
N VAL A 150 -12.28 7.63 8.60
CA VAL A 150 -12.11 7.22 7.20
C VAL A 150 -10.71 6.64 6.96
N TYR A 151 -9.69 7.20 7.58
CA TYR A 151 -8.36 6.61 7.54
C TYR A 151 -8.34 5.21 8.16
N ALA A 152 -8.93 5.02 9.33
CA ALA A 152 -9.03 3.72 9.98
C ALA A 152 -9.80 2.71 9.11
N ASP A 153 -10.94 3.12 8.53
CA ASP A 153 -11.73 2.34 7.60
C ASP A 153 -10.90 1.92 6.38
N SER A 154 -10.16 2.88 5.77
CA SER A 154 -9.30 2.59 4.61
C SER A 154 -8.20 1.58 4.93
N LYS A 155 -7.64 1.61 6.15
CA LYS A 155 -6.60 0.66 6.56
C LYS A 155 -7.15 -0.72 6.89
N LEU A 156 -8.40 -0.81 7.37
CA LEU A 156 -9.10 -2.09 7.48
C LEU A 156 -9.38 -2.67 6.09
N LEU A 157 -9.97 -1.89 5.17
CA LEU A 157 -10.27 -2.34 3.81
C LEU A 157 -8.99 -2.79 3.07
N LEU A 158 -7.88 -2.07 3.24
CA LEU A 158 -6.58 -2.47 2.68
C LEU A 158 -6.09 -3.81 3.29
N THR A 159 -6.37 -4.05 4.59
CA THR A 159 -6.04 -5.32 5.25
C THR A 159 -6.89 -6.46 4.68
N MET A 160 -8.18 -6.21 4.48
CA MET A 160 -9.10 -7.17 3.86
C MET A 160 -8.66 -7.51 2.42
N LEU A 161 -8.29 -6.52 1.62
CA LEU A 161 -7.74 -6.70 0.27
C LEU A 161 -6.47 -7.55 0.26
N ALA A 162 -5.52 -7.27 1.16
CA ALA A 162 -4.28 -8.04 1.25
C ALA A 162 -4.54 -9.51 1.61
N PHE A 163 -5.50 -9.78 2.51
CA PHE A 163 -5.90 -11.12 2.91
C PHE A 163 -6.65 -11.87 1.80
N GLU A 164 -7.47 -11.16 1.02
CA GLU A 164 -8.16 -11.76 -0.13
C GLU A 164 -7.17 -12.13 -1.24
N LEU A 165 -6.24 -11.24 -1.57
CA LEU A 165 -5.17 -11.53 -2.51
C LEU A 165 -4.32 -12.73 -2.06
N ALA A 166 -3.97 -12.80 -0.78
CA ALA A 166 -3.22 -13.93 -0.23
C ALA A 166 -4.00 -15.26 -0.28
N ALA A 167 -5.32 -15.21 -0.11
CA ALA A 167 -6.17 -16.39 -0.21
C ALA A 167 -6.29 -16.91 -1.65
N ARG A 168 -6.31 -16.00 -2.64
CA ARG A 168 -6.31 -16.34 -4.08
C ARG A 168 -4.96 -16.83 -4.60
N HIS A 169 -3.85 -16.40 -3.98
CA HIS A 169 -2.47 -16.65 -4.44
C HIS A 169 -1.63 -17.29 -3.33
N THR A 170 -1.97 -18.52 -2.96
CA THR A 170 -1.32 -19.26 -1.87
C THR A 170 0.15 -19.61 -2.12
N ASP A 171 0.60 -19.50 -3.37
CA ASP A 171 1.98 -19.71 -3.81
C ASP A 171 2.89 -18.50 -3.57
N ARG A 172 2.34 -17.37 -3.11
CA ARG A 172 3.05 -16.10 -2.97
C ARG A 172 2.88 -15.47 -1.58
N PRO A 173 3.97 -14.96 -0.99
CA PRO A 173 3.87 -14.12 0.21
C PRO A 173 3.24 -12.76 -0.11
N ILE A 174 1.95 -12.63 0.17
CA ILE A 174 1.20 -11.39 0.10
C ILE A 174 0.79 -11.04 1.53
N ASN A 175 1.32 -9.92 2.04
CA ASN A 175 1.22 -9.59 3.47
C ASN A 175 0.97 -8.11 3.70
N ILE A 176 0.48 -7.77 4.88
CA ILE A 176 0.31 -6.40 5.32
C ILE A 176 1.12 -6.15 6.58
N VAL A 177 1.78 -5.00 6.63
CA VAL A 177 2.62 -4.57 7.75
C VAL A 177 2.08 -3.30 8.34
N HIS A 178 1.85 -3.23 9.65
CA HIS A 178 1.72 -1.95 10.30
C HIS A 178 3.07 -1.52 10.88
N PRO A 179 3.60 -0.34 10.44
CA PRO A 179 4.98 0.06 10.77
C PRO A 179 5.11 0.65 12.18
N GLY A 180 3.99 0.78 12.92
CA GLY A 180 3.92 1.55 14.16
C GLY A 180 3.73 3.05 13.90
N TRP A 181 3.84 3.88 14.94
CA TRP A 181 3.68 5.33 14.85
C TRP A 181 5.01 6.01 14.56
N VAL A 182 5.28 6.20 13.28
CA VAL A 182 6.59 6.60 12.74
C VAL A 182 6.70 8.11 12.54
N ARG A 183 7.82 8.70 12.88
CA ARG A 183 8.16 10.13 12.69
C ARG A 183 8.24 10.46 11.20
N THR A 184 7.11 10.78 10.63
CA THR A 184 6.91 11.24 9.25
C THR A 184 6.03 12.48 9.27
N ARG A 185 5.82 13.11 8.12
CA ARG A 185 4.84 14.19 8.03
C ARG A 185 3.44 13.72 8.44
N MET A 186 3.05 12.49 8.06
CA MET A 186 1.77 11.87 8.43
C MET A 186 1.71 11.51 9.91
N GLY A 187 2.78 11.02 10.51
CA GLY A 187 2.80 10.66 11.92
C GLY A 187 2.87 11.85 12.87
N GLY A 188 3.28 13.01 12.35
CA GLY A 188 3.38 14.24 13.12
C GLY A 188 4.50 14.24 14.17
N PRO A 189 4.62 15.36 14.92
CA PRO A 189 5.74 15.54 15.86
C PRO A 189 5.67 14.66 17.11
N ARG A 190 4.51 14.12 17.44
CA ARG A 190 4.30 13.23 18.59
C ARG A 190 4.62 11.76 18.31
N ALA A 191 4.91 11.40 17.05
CA ALA A 191 5.25 10.04 16.70
C ALA A 191 6.53 9.59 17.42
N THR A 192 6.53 8.35 17.90
CA THR A 192 7.57 7.83 18.80
C THR A 192 8.68 7.09 18.08
N LEU A 193 8.36 6.42 16.98
CA LEU A 193 9.33 5.57 16.27
C LEU A 193 10.17 6.36 15.26
N PRO A 194 11.48 6.17 15.23
CA PRO A 194 12.32 6.71 14.17
C PRO A 194 11.96 6.07 12.81
N LEU A 195 12.29 6.77 11.74
CA LEU A 195 11.99 6.33 10.37
C LEU A 195 12.65 4.98 10.05
N SER A 196 13.85 4.77 10.60
CA SER A 196 14.61 3.52 10.49
C SER A 196 13.82 2.31 10.99
N ASP A 197 13.18 2.44 12.14
CA ASP A 197 12.47 1.33 12.78
C ASP A 197 11.14 1.06 12.06
N GLY A 198 10.47 2.12 11.57
CA GLY A 198 9.26 1.97 10.76
C GLY A 198 9.51 1.24 9.45
N ALA A 199 10.66 1.46 8.80
CA ALA A 199 11.02 0.82 7.54
C ALA A 199 11.53 -0.62 7.72
N ASP A 200 11.92 -1.01 8.91
CA ASP A 200 12.56 -2.31 9.17
C ASP A 200 11.65 -3.49 8.74
N THR A 201 10.44 -3.55 9.26
CA THR A 201 9.53 -4.66 8.97
C THR A 201 9.08 -4.72 7.51
N PRO A 202 8.68 -3.62 6.83
CA PRO A 202 8.37 -3.65 5.40
C PRO A 202 9.54 -4.15 4.54
N VAL A 203 10.76 -3.71 4.81
CA VAL A 203 11.95 -4.15 4.08
C VAL A 203 12.22 -5.63 4.37
N TRP A 204 12.17 -6.04 5.63
CA TRP A 204 12.35 -7.45 5.99
C TRP A 204 11.31 -8.35 5.33
N MET A 205 10.03 -7.97 5.30
CA MET A 205 8.98 -8.73 4.60
C MET A 205 9.23 -8.84 3.09
N ALA A 206 9.84 -7.81 2.50
CA ALA A 206 10.19 -7.80 1.08
C ALA A 206 11.37 -8.71 0.74
N THR A 207 12.31 -8.91 1.67
CA THR A 207 13.63 -9.47 1.38
C THR A 207 13.97 -10.77 2.10
N SER A 208 13.35 -11.04 3.26
CA SER A 208 13.71 -12.16 4.13
C SER A 208 13.13 -13.49 3.63
N ASP A 209 13.85 -14.56 3.86
CA ASP A 209 13.41 -15.94 3.64
C ASP A 209 12.95 -16.65 4.93
N GLU A 210 12.85 -15.92 6.03
CA GLU A 210 12.30 -16.43 7.27
C GLU A 210 10.83 -16.85 7.12
N ALA A 211 10.39 -17.83 7.91
CA ALA A 211 9.08 -18.48 7.77
C ALA A 211 7.89 -17.49 7.76
N VAL A 212 7.92 -16.46 8.61
CA VAL A 212 6.87 -15.43 8.65
C VAL A 212 6.82 -14.61 7.36
N ALA A 213 7.99 -14.22 6.81
CA ALA A 213 8.07 -13.43 5.59
C ALA A 213 7.70 -14.24 4.32
N ARG A 214 7.87 -15.56 4.36
CA ARG A 214 7.52 -16.47 3.25
C ARG A 214 6.07 -16.92 3.26
N ARG A 215 5.37 -16.75 4.36
CA ARG A 215 3.95 -17.12 4.50
C ARG A 215 3.06 -15.96 4.04
N GLY A 216 2.04 -16.23 3.24
CA GLY A 216 1.01 -15.26 2.86
C GLY A 216 -0.06 -15.09 3.95
N GLY A 217 -0.85 -13.98 3.86
CA GLY A 217 -1.98 -13.72 4.74
C GLY A 217 -1.60 -13.34 6.17
N GLN A 218 -0.45 -12.65 6.35
CA GLN A 218 -0.01 -12.21 7.66
C GLN A 218 -0.25 -10.72 7.87
N TYR A 219 -0.70 -10.36 9.07
CA TYR A 219 -0.67 -9.00 9.61
C TYR A 219 0.56 -8.88 10.51
N VAL A 220 1.52 -8.05 10.14
CA VAL A 220 2.87 -8.13 10.72
C VAL A 220 3.28 -6.82 11.36
N HIS A 221 3.86 -6.90 12.56
CA HIS A 221 4.52 -5.80 13.27
C HIS A 221 5.84 -6.26 13.87
N LYS A 222 6.88 -5.44 13.81
CA LYS A 222 8.20 -5.75 14.39
C LYS A 222 8.67 -7.18 14.06
N ARG A 223 8.53 -7.56 12.77
CA ARG A 223 8.89 -8.89 12.23
C ARG A 223 8.13 -10.06 12.85
N ARG A 224 6.98 -9.82 13.49
CA ARG A 224 6.13 -10.85 14.10
C ARG A 224 4.72 -10.79 13.53
N ALA A 225 4.14 -11.95 13.27
CA ALA A 225 2.73 -12.03 12.94
C ALA A 225 1.89 -11.69 14.17
N GLU A 226 0.89 -10.85 13.99
CA GLU A 226 -0.09 -10.47 15.01
C GLU A 226 -1.49 -10.82 14.53
N ALA A 227 -2.45 -10.83 15.46
CA ALA A 227 -3.85 -10.98 15.11
C ALA A 227 -4.30 -9.77 14.25
N ALA A 228 -4.82 -10.04 13.07
CA ALA A 228 -5.44 -9.02 12.24
C ALA A 228 -6.80 -8.60 12.80
N PRO A 229 -7.36 -7.44 12.39
CA PRO A 229 -8.74 -7.09 12.69
C PRO A 229 -9.71 -8.22 12.27
N PRO A 230 -10.74 -8.55 13.07
CA PRO A 230 -11.63 -9.68 12.79
C PRO A 230 -12.26 -9.67 11.38
N ALA A 231 -12.68 -8.51 10.88
CA ALA A 231 -13.25 -8.37 9.54
C ALA A 231 -12.29 -8.81 8.41
N ALA A 232 -10.98 -8.76 8.63
CA ALA A 232 -10.01 -9.24 7.65
C ALA A 232 -10.02 -10.77 7.50
N HIS A 233 -10.55 -11.50 8.49
CA HIS A 233 -10.72 -12.96 8.42
C HIS A 233 -12.05 -13.39 7.82
N ASP A 234 -13.03 -12.47 7.69
CA ASP A 234 -14.34 -12.76 7.12
C ASP A 234 -14.25 -12.84 5.58
N ALA A 235 -14.34 -14.06 5.05
CA ALA A 235 -14.25 -14.32 3.61
C ALA A 235 -15.39 -13.67 2.83
N THR A 236 -16.58 -13.56 3.42
CA THR A 236 -17.75 -12.94 2.77
C THR A 236 -17.53 -11.43 2.60
N LEU A 237 -17.06 -10.77 3.66
CA LEU A 237 -16.76 -9.33 3.59
C LEU A 237 -15.60 -9.04 2.62
N ARG A 238 -14.56 -9.89 2.59
CA ARG A 238 -13.43 -9.72 1.65
C ARG A 238 -13.90 -9.89 0.20
N ALA A 239 -14.71 -10.90 -0.08
CA ALA A 239 -15.26 -11.13 -1.42
C ALA A 239 -16.13 -9.94 -1.85
N ALA A 240 -17.06 -9.48 -1.01
CA ALA A 240 -17.91 -8.32 -1.30
C ALA A 240 -17.11 -7.05 -1.59
N LEU A 241 -16.01 -6.80 -0.83
CA LEU A 241 -15.11 -5.67 -1.09
C LEU A 241 -14.45 -5.80 -2.48
N VAL A 242 -13.92 -6.97 -2.81
CA VAL A 242 -13.22 -7.19 -4.08
C VAL A 242 -14.19 -7.11 -5.26
N ASP A 243 -15.40 -7.65 -5.15
CA ASP A 243 -16.44 -7.54 -6.17
C ASP A 243 -16.80 -6.06 -6.39
N ARG A 244 -17.01 -5.29 -5.32
CA ARG A 244 -17.27 -3.85 -5.42
C ARG A 244 -16.13 -3.09 -6.09
N LEU A 245 -14.86 -3.43 -5.77
CA LEU A 245 -13.68 -2.84 -6.39
C LEU A 245 -13.57 -3.22 -7.88
N ALA A 246 -13.93 -4.45 -8.23
CA ALA A 246 -13.98 -4.91 -9.62
C ALA A 246 -15.04 -4.14 -10.43
N ASP A 247 -16.25 -4.01 -9.90
CA ASP A 247 -17.34 -3.26 -10.55
C ASP A 247 -16.95 -1.78 -10.74
N LEU A 248 -16.35 -1.17 -9.73
CA LEU A 248 -15.92 0.22 -9.77
C LEU A 248 -14.83 0.47 -10.80
N THR A 249 -13.86 -0.43 -10.87
CA THR A 249 -12.68 -0.25 -11.71
C THR A 249 -12.79 -0.90 -13.08
N GLY A 250 -13.71 -1.83 -13.27
CA GLY A 250 -13.79 -2.67 -14.48
C GLY A 250 -12.64 -3.67 -14.61
N GLU A 251 -11.84 -3.86 -13.54
CA GLU A 251 -10.69 -4.77 -13.52
C GLU A 251 -10.88 -5.87 -12.48
N HIS A 252 -10.50 -7.08 -12.82
CA HIS A 252 -10.60 -8.24 -11.93
C HIS A 252 -9.21 -8.70 -11.48
N LEU A 253 -9.10 -9.08 -10.20
CA LEU A 253 -7.92 -9.76 -9.70
C LEU A 253 -7.80 -11.14 -10.39
N ARG A 254 -6.63 -11.41 -10.92
CA ARG A 254 -6.31 -12.65 -11.62
C ARG A 254 -5.97 -13.75 -10.66
#